data_da3443e78c1ed6cbc2474a805f3a6de7
#
_entry.id   da3443e78c1ed6cbc2474a805f3a6de7
#
_cell.length_a   1.000
_cell.length_b   1.000
_cell.length_c   1.000
_cell.angle_alpha   90.00
_cell.angle_beta   90.00
_cell.angle_gamma   90.00
#
_symmetry.space_group_name_H-M   'P 1'
#
loop_
_entity.id
_entity.type
_entity.pdbx_description
1 polymer ?
#
loop_
_entity_poly.entity_id
_entity_poly.type
_entity_poly.pdbx_seq_one_letter_code
_entity_poly.pdbx_strand_id
1 'polypeptide(L)'
;MMASMGEIVGEKITRAVERATRQELPVIIFACSGGARMQEGIVSLMQMAKTSAALKRHSDAGLLYISVLTDPTTGGVTASFAMLGDIILAEPKALIGFAGPRVIEQTIGQKLPKGFQRSEFLLEHGFIDQIVERPKMRETLGRILEFHGKVQTEIEDTIDKTAGETASQTGDQAVDRATGKIVSKTTVHTADEIKSKDSEDIVDKAQTQKINAWDRVLLSRRKNRPVGSDYIRMLFQDFTEFHGDRLYGDDPAIIGGIAYFKERPVTVIAQEKGTNTKENIMRNFAMPSPEGYRKALRLMKQAEKFHRPVICFVDTPGAFCGLEAEERGQGEAIARNLYELSGLKTPVLSIVIGEGGSGGALALAVADEVWMLENSIYSILSPEGFASILWKDSTKAKEAAKVMKLTADDLKKMGVIECVLEEPEQYTVQTMKPVADQLREKVEAFIENYEQMPEQKLTEHRYQRFRKM
;
A
#
# COMPACT_ATOMS: atom_id res chain seq x y z
N MET A 1 10.99 -17.21 -13.40
CA MET A 1 10.10 -16.78 -12.27
C MET A 1 10.26 -15.29 -12.12
N MET A 2 9.22 -14.48 -12.26
CA MET A 2 9.35 -13.03 -12.07
C MET A 2 9.60 -12.74 -10.59
N ALA A 3 10.58 -11.88 -10.30
CA ALA A 3 10.82 -11.40 -8.95
C ALA A 3 9.60 -10.63 -8.43
N SER A 4 9.36 -10.63 -7.13
CA SER A 4 8.27 -9.91 -6.49
C SER A 4 8.69 -9.41 -5.11
N MET A 5 8.20 -8.23 -4.69
CA MET A 5 8.48 -7.65 -3.39
C MET A 5 7.63 -8.33 -2.32
N GLY A 6 8.25 -9.05 -1.42
CA GLY A 6 7.67 -9.57 -0.19
C GLY A 6 8.29 -8.88 1.01
N GLU A 7 7.97 -9.36 2.23
CA GLU A 7 8.44 -8.83 3.51
C GLU A 7 9.97 -8.62 3.54
N ILE A 8 10.74 -9.65 3.18
CA ILE A 8 12.21 -9.59 3.21
C ILE A 8 12.77 -8.55 2.24
N VAL A 9 12.18 -8.42 1.04
CA VAL A 9 12.64 -7.44 0.05
C VAL A 9 12.31 -6.03 0.51
N GLY A 10 11.08 -5.79 0.98
CA GLY A 10 10.68 -4.50 1.54
C GLY A 10 11.53 -4.09 2.73
N GLU A 11 11.80 -5.03 3.66
CA GLU A 11 12.68 -4.79 4.80
C GLU A 11 14.11 -4.42 4.36
N LYS A 12 14.69 -5.13 3.39
CA LYS A 12 16.04 -4.84 2.89
C LYS A 12 16.12 -3.45 2.24
N ILE A 13 15.12 -3.09 1.42
CA ILE A 13 15.04 -1.75 0.81
C ILE A 13 14.95 -0.68 1.90
N THR A 14 14.02 -0.85 2.85
CA THR A 14 13.82 0.09 3.94
C THR A 14 15.10 0.30 4.75
N ARG A 15 15.76 -0.78 5.17
CA ARG A 15 17.02 -0.70 5.91
C ARG A 15 18.14 -0.05 5.13
N ALA A 16 18.24 -0.30 3.82
CA ALA A 16 19.23 0.34 2.97
C ALA A 16 19.00 1.86 2.89
N VAL A 17 17.74 2.28 2.67
CA VAL A 17 17.34 3.69 2.65
C VAL A 17 17.60 4.35 4.02
N GLU A 18 17.17 3.75 5.13
CA GLU A 18 17.41 4.25 6.49
C GLU A 18 18.92 4.40 6.78
N ARG A 19 19.74 3.44 6.32
CA ARG A 19 21.19 3.52 6.48
C ARG A 19 21.78 4.66 5.65
N ALA A 20 21.38 4.77 4.39
CA ALA A 20 21.83 5.85 3.51
C ALA A 20 21.44 7.21 4.08
N THR A 21 20.22 7.36 4.61
CA THR A 21 19.76 8.59 5.27
C THR A 21 20.64 8.97 6.45
N ARG A 22 20.97 8.01 7.33
CA ARG A 22 21.87 8.27 8.48
C ARG A 22 23.32 8.61 8.08
N GLN A 23 23.76 8.13 6.93
CA GLN A 23 25.10 8.35 6.40
C GLN A 23 25.17 9.52 5.40
N GLU A 24 24.04 10.23 5.19
CA GLU A 24 23.91 11.33 4.22
C GLU A 24 24.32 10.93 2.79
N LEU A 25 24.05 9.68 2.41
CA LEU A 25 24.40 9.13 1.09
C LEU A 25 23.21 9.16 0.15
N PRO A 26 23.40 9.35 -1.17
CA PRO A 26 22.37 9.15 -2.16
C PRO A 26 21.92 7.68 -2.24
N VAL A 27 20.70 7.45 -2.68
CA VAL A 27 20.14 6.09 -2.91
C VAL A 27 19.92 5.88 -4.40
N ILE A 28 20.40 4.75 -4.92
CA ILE A 28 20.09 4.30 -6.30
C ILE A 28 19.46 2.91 -6.21
N ILE A 29 18.24 2.76 -6.76
CA ILE A 29 17.54 1.46 -6.77
C ILE A 29 17.27 1.06 -8.22
N PHE A 30 17.82 -0.11 -8.63
CA PHE A 30 17.44 -0.77 -9.87
C PHE A 30 16.22 -1.64 -9.61
N ALA A 31 15.06 -1.22 -10.12
CA ALA A 31 13.81 -1.95 -9.96
C ALA A 31 13.63 -2.97 -11.10
N CYS A 32 13.46 -4.25 -10.72
CA CYS A 32 13.15 -5.35 -11.63
C CYS A 32 12.18 -6.30 -10.93
N SER A 33 10.87 -6.12 -11.12
CA SER A 33 9.88 -6.85 -10.34
C SER A 33 8.52 -6.91 -11.04
N GLY A 34 7.84 -8.05 -10.91
CA GLY A 34 6.44 -8.22 -11.30
C GLY A 34 5.43 -7.67 -10.29
N GLY A 35 5.86 -6.93 -9.26
CA GLY A 35 4.99 -6.29 -8.26
C GLY A 35 5.12 -6.84 -6.84
N ALA A 36 4.14 -6.55 -5.99
CA ALA A 36 4.07 -7.08 -4.63
C ALA A 36 3.75 -8.58 -4.65
N ARG A 37 4.34 -9.33 -3.71
CA ARG A 37 4.22 -10.80 -3.64
C ARG A 37 2.85 -11.22 -3.11
N MET A 38 2.00 -11.73 -3.97
CA MET A 38 0.63 -12.13 -3.65
C MET A 38 0.56 -13.25 -2.59
N GLN A 39 1.53 -14.17 -2.57
CA GLN A 39 1.58 -15.29 -1.62
C GLN A 39 1.73 -14.85 -0.17
N GLU A 40 2.32 -13.68 0.07
CA GLU A 40 2.46 -13.09 1.41
C GLU A 40 1.27 -12.19 1.79
N GLY A 41 0.27 -12.08 0.89
CA GLY A 41 -0.98 -11.38 1.17
C GLY A 41 -0.78 -9.92 1.60
N ILE A 42 -1.44 -9.55 2.69
CA ILE A 42 -1.44 -8.20 3.23
C ILE A 42 -0.02 -7.72 3.64
N VAL A 43 0.86 -8.60 4.07
CA VAL A 43 2.22 -8.25 4.50
C VAL A 43 3.02 -7.63 3.35
N SER A 44 2.92 -8.20 2.15
CA SER A 44 3.59 -7.63 0.97
C SER A 44 2.95 -6.31 0.52
N LEU A 45 1.65 -6.11 0.74
CA LEU A 45 1.00 -4.83 0.49
C LEU A 45 1.55 -3.74 1.44
N MET A 46 1.74 -4.06 2.72
CA MET A 46 2.30 -3.13 3.70
C MET A 46 3.75 -2.73 3.36
N GLN A 47 4.52 -3.56 2.63
CA GLN A 47 5.86 -3.17 2.19
C GLN A 47 5.86 -1.98 1.23
N MET A 48 4.77 -1.77 0.47
CA MET A 48 4.64 -0.57 -0.36
C MET A 48 4.65 0.70 0.51
N ALA A 49 3.86 0.76 1.57
CA ALA A 49 3.84 1.88 2.50
C ALA A 49 5.16 2.03 3.27
N LYS A 50 5.74 0.91 3.73
CA LYS A 50 7.00 0.87 4.47
C LYS A 50 8.17 1.46 3.67
N THR A 51 8.35 1.04 2.42
CA THR A 51 9.42 1.55 1.55
C THR A 51 9.19 3.01 1.16
N SER A 52 7.95 3.40 0.86
CA SER A 52 7.59 4.79 0.55
C SER A 52 7.83 5.73 1.74
N ALA A 53 7.53 5.29 2.96
CA ALA A 53 7.79 6.06 4.18
C ALA A 53 9.29 6.27 4.46
N ALA A 54 10.12 5.25 4.19
CA ALA A 54 11.57 5.40 4.31
C ALA A 54 12.14 6.42 3.30
N LEU A 55 11.66 6.36 2.05
CA LEU A 55 12.04 7.32 1.01
C LEU A 55 11.56 8.75 1.32
N LYS A 56 10.37 8.89 1.93
CA LYS A 56 9.91 10.21 2.39
C LYS A 56 10.89 10.84 3.38
N ARG A 57 11.37 10.08 4.36
CA ARG A 57 12.38 10.55 5.31
C ARG A 57 13.72 10.87 4.66
N HIS A 58 14.11 10.08 3.68
CA HIS A 58 15.31 10.31 2.89
C HIS A 58 15.24 11.65 2.15
N SER A 59 14.13 11.89 1.48
CA SER A 59 13.88 13.16 0.79
C SER A 59 13.76 14.35 1.75
N ASP A 60 13.09 14.19 2.92
CA ASP A 60 12.99 15.25 3.94
C ASP A 60 14.36 15.62 4.54
N ALA A 61 15.33 14.70 4.47
CA ALA A 61 16.73 14.97 4.79
C ALA A 61 17.51 15.66 3.66
N GLY A 62 16.87 15.99 2.53
CA GLY A 62 17.48 16.63 1.38
C GLY A 62 18.41 15.73 0.57
N LEU A 63 18.21 14.41 0.62
CA LEU A 63 19.10 13.42 0.01
C LEU A 63 18.52 12.86 -1.29
N LEU A 64 19.37 12.66 -2.28
CA LEU A 64 19.02 12.22 -3.62
C LEU A 64 18.59 10.76 -3.67
N TYR A 65 17.45 10.50 -4.33
CA TYR A 65 17.01 9.17 -4.72
C TYR A 65 16.90 9.04 -6.25
N ILE A 66 17.64 8.13 -6.86
CA ILE A 66 17.57 7.78 -8.27
C ILE A 66 16.88 6.41 -8.41
N SER A 67 15.76 6.38 -9.12
CA SER A 67 15.07 5.14 -9.50
C SER A 67 15.45 4.73 -10.92
N VAL A 68 15.94 3.49 -11.12
CA VAL A 68 16.25 2.94 -12.42
C VAL A 68 15.30 1.79 -12.73
N LEU A 69 14.41 2.00 -13.69
CA LEU A 69 13.35 1.05 -14.06
C LEU A 69 13.85 0.08 -15.13
N THR A 70 13.85 -1.21 -14.82
CA THR A 70 14.27 -2.27 -15.75
C THR A 70 13.11 -3.18 -16.11
N ASP A 71 13.29 -4.11 -17.06
CA ASP A 71 12.24 -5.00 -17.54
C ASP A 71 12.08 -6.27 -16.69
N PRO A 72 10.91 -6.55 -16.08
CA PRO A 72 9.76 -5.65 -15.89
C PRO A 72 9.81 -4.86 -14.58
N THR A 73 9.12 -3.73 -14.51
CA THR A 73 8.80 -3.03 -13.26
C THR A 73 7.30 -2.76 -13.22
N THR A 74 6.53 -3.55 -12.47
CA THR A 74 5.06 -3.51 -12.52
C THR A 74 4.41 -3.61 -11.13
N GLY A 75 3.11 -3.39 -11.07
CA GLY A 75 2.27 -3.64 -9.90
C GLY A 75 2.60 -2.78 -8.70
N GLY A 76 2.60 -3.38 -7.51
CA GLY A 76 2.89 -2.67 -6.27
C GLY A 76 4.30 -2.08 -6.17
N VAL A 77 5.25 -2.52 -6.99
CA VAL A 77 6.58 -1.90 -7.05
C VAL A 77 6.52 -0.56 -7.79
N THR A 78 5.82 -0.51 -8.93
CA THR A 78 5.55 0.76 -9.62
C THR A 78 4.73 1.70 -8.75
N ALA A 79 3.68 1.18 -8.11
CA ALA A 79 2.80 1.96 -7.22
C ALA A 79 3.41 2.23 -5.83
N SER A 80 4.74 2.19 -5.70
CA SER A 80 5.46 2.52 -4.48
C SER A 80 6.85 3.10 -4.83
N PHE A 81 7.92 2.54 -4.31
CA PHE A 81 9.27 3.11 -4.41
C PHE A 81 9.74 3.39 -5.83
N ALA A 82 9.34 2.60 -6.84
CA ALA A 82 9.87 2.76 -8.20
C ALA A 82 9.47 4.09 -8.88
N MET A 83 8.32 4.67 -8.55
CA MET A 83 7.85 5.95 -9.11
C MET A 83 8.07 7.14 -8.15
N LEU A 84 8.96 7.00 -7.17
CA LEU A 84 9.23 8.03 -6.16
C LEU A 84 10.65 8.64 -6.28
N GLY A 85 11.42 8.32 -7.34
CA GLY A 85 12.73 8.91 -7.58
C GLY A 85 12.66 10.41 -7.77
N ASP A 86 13.66 11.14 -7.25
CA ASP A 86 13.91 12.53 -7.65
C ASP A 86 14.31 12.56 -9.13
N ILE A 87 15.02 11.49 -9.57
CA ILE A 87 15.33 11.21 -10.96
C ILE A 87 14.94 9.77 -11.26
N ILE A 88 14.16 9.59 -12.33
CA ILE A 88 13.65 8.30 -12.77
C ILE A 88 14.21 7.96 -14.16
N LEU A 89 15.10 6.99 -14.21
CA LEU A 89 15.68 6.48 -15.45
C LEU A 89 15.02 5.15 -15.83
N ALA A 90 14.99 4.83 -17.14
CA ALA A 90 14.52 3.52 -17.59
C ALA A 90 15.44 2.93 -18.64
N GLU A 91 15.54 1.59 -18.68
CA GLU A 91 16.17 0.88 -19.81
C GLU A 91 15.23 0.91 -21.04
N PRO A 92 15.78 0.92 -22.27
CA PRO A 92 14.97 0.89 -23.49
C PRO A 92 14.02 -0.33 -23.52
N LYS A 93 12.79 -0.11 -23.93
CA LYS A 93 11.73 -1.14 -24.09
C LYS A 93 11.34 -1.87 -22.80
N ALA A 94 11.76 -1.41 -21.62
CA ALA A 94 11.35 -1.98 -20.34
C ALA A 94 9.84 -1.90 -20.18
N LEU A 95 9.22 -2.99 -19.71
CA LEU A 95 7.80 -3.02 -19.35
C LEU A 95 7.61 -2.36 -17.97
N ILE A 96 6.92 -1.25 -17.95
CA ILE A 96 6.70 -0.46 -16.74
C ILE A 96 5.23 -0.06 -16.67
N GLY A 97 4.53 -0.42 -15.60
CA GLY A 97 3.11 -0.08 -15.46
C GLY A 97 2.53 -0.54 -14.12
N PHE A 98 1.37 -0.02 -13.75
CA PHE A 98 0.68 -0.42 -12.53
C PHE A 98 -0.01 -1.77 -12.70
N ALA A 99 -0.94 -1.90 -13.62
CA ALA A 99 -1.56 -3.18 -13.94
C ALA A 99 -0.79 -3.90 -15.05
N GLY A 100 -0.59 -5.21 -14.92
CA GLY A 100 0.04 -5.98 -15.99
C GLY A 100 -0.82 -5.98 -17.26
N PRO A 101 -0.21 -6.07 -18.49
CA PRO A 101 -0.94 -6.01 -19.75
C PRO A 101 -2.13 -6.98 -19.83
N ARG A 102 -1.97 -8.20 -19.34
CA ARG A 102 -3.06 -9.20 -19.32
C ARG A 102 -4.25 -8.79 -18.46
N VAL A 103 -3.98 -8.10 -17.33
CA VAL A 103 -5.05 -7.65 -16.45
C VAL A 103 -5.85 -6.55 -17.13
N ILE A 104 -5.16 -5.60 -17.76
CA ILE A 104 -5.81 -4.52 -18.51
C ILE A 104 -6.64 -5.10 -19.66
N GLU A 105 -6.06 -5.94 -20.52
CA GLU A 105 -6.77 -6.56 -21.64
C GLU A 105 -8.01 -7.33 -21.22
N GLN A 106 -7.96 -8.04 -20.08
CA GLN A 106 -9.11 -8.73 -19.51
C GLN A 106 -10.17 -7.76 -18.97
N THR A 107 -9.74 -6.61 -18.42
CA THR A 107 -10.64 -5.60 -17.87
C THR A 107 -11.38 -4.83 -18.96
N ILE A 108 -10.65 -4.38 -20.01
CA ILE A 108 -11.23 -3.58 -21.10
C ILE A 108 -11.80 -4.44 -22.23
N GLY A 109 -11.50 -5.76 -22.26
CA GLY A 109 -11.94 -6.69 -23.31
C GLY A 109 -11.29 -6.44 -24.69
N GLN A 110 -10.16 -5.73 -24.74
CA GLN A 110 -9.48 -5.35 -25.98
C GLN A 110 -7.97 -5.58 -25.86
N LYS A 111 -7.30 -5.76 -27.01
CA LYS A 111 -5.84 -5.82 -27.07
C LYS A 111 -5.23 -4.43 -26.87
N LEU A 112 -4.13 -4.36 -26.13
CA LEU A 112 -3.41 -3.13 -25.89
C LEU A 112 -2.68 -2.62 -27.14
N PRO A 113 -2.55 -1.30 -27.32
CA PRO A 113 -1.76 -0.71 -28.40
C PRO A 113 -0.30 -1.19 -28.36
N LYS A 114 0.32 -1.27 -29.54
CA LYS A 114 1.74 -1.61 -29.63
C LYS A 114 2.59 -0.54 -28.94
N GLY A 115 3.50 -0.97 -28.07
CA GLY A 115 4.37 -0.05 -27.32
C GLY A 115 3.79 0.44 -25.99
N PHE A 116 2.53 0.13 -25.70
CA PHE A 116 1.89 0.48 -24.44
C PHE A 116 2.66 -0.07 -23.22
N GLN A 117 2.79 0.74 -22.17
CA GLN A 117 3.56 0.44 -20.95
C GLN A 117 5.06 0.17 -21.22
N ARG A 118 5.63 0.58 -22.34
CA ARG A 118 7.09 0.54 -22.54
C ARG A 118 7.74 1.84 -22.04
N SER A 119 9.02 1.80 -21.78
CA SER A 119 9.77 2.98 -21.32
C SER A 119 9.58 4.20 -22.25
N GLU A 120 9.48 3.98 -23.55
CA GLU A 120 9.22 5.01 -24.55
C GLU A 120 7.84 5.66 -24.33
N PHE A 121 6.82 4.85 -24.02
CA PHE A 121 5.49 5.33 -23.67
C PHE A 121 5.52 6.17 -22.38
N LEU A 122 6.25 5.73 -21.35
CA LEU A 122 6.38 6.49 -20.11
C LEU A 122 7.10 7.82 -20.30
N LEU A 123 8.12 7.83 -21.16
CA LEU A 123 8.83 9.08 -21.50
C LEU A 123 7.91 10.07 -22.23
N GLU A 124 7.13 9.60 -23.21
CA GLU A 124 6.15 10.41 -23.94
C GLU A 124 5.07 11.00 -23.02
N HIS A 125 4.65 10.23 -22.00
CA HIS A 125 3.66 10.66 -21.00
C HIS A 125 4.26 11.41 -19.79
N GLY A 126 5.59 11.63 -19.76
CA GLY A 126 6.25 12.43 -18.73
C GLY A 126 6.41 11.76 -17.37
N PHE A 127 6.44 10.42 -17.30
CA PHE A 127 6.60 9.67 -16.05
C PHE A 127 8.04 9.27 -15.75
N ILE A 128 8.96 9.42 -16.70
CA ILE A 128 10.39 9.19 -16.51
C ILE A 128 11.20 10.33 -17.14
N ASP A 129 12.40 10.55 -16.62
CA ASP A 129 13.26 11.64 -17.06
C ASP A 129 14.07 11.27 -18.30
N GLN A 130 14.56 10.04 -18.38
CA GLN A 130 15.43 9.61 -19.48
C GLN A 130 15.39 8.08 -19.69
N ILE A 131 15.53 7.67 -20.97
CA ILE A 131 15.81 6.30 -21.35
C ILE A 131 17.32 6.16 -21.54
N VAL A 132 17.94 5.23 -20.81
CA VAL A 132 19.40 5.04 -20.81
C VAL A 132 19.73 3.59 -21.13
N GLU A 133 20.53 3.40 -22.18
CA GLU A 133 21.07 2.08 -22.52
C GLU A 133 22.01 1.55 -21.42
N ARG A 134 21.92 0.27 -21.08
CA ARG A 134 22.70 -0.35 -20.01
C ARG A 134 24.23 -0.05 -20.07
N PRO A 135 24.89 -0.07 -21.22
CA PRO A 135 26.32 0.28 -21.30
C PRO A 135 26.64 1.72 -20.89
N LYS A 136 25.68 2.64 -21.08
CA LYS A 136 25.83 4.07 -20.73
C LYS A 136 25.37 4.39 -19.31
N MET A 137 24.73 3.46 -18.63
CA MET A 137 24.10 3.70 -17.33
C MET A 137 25.10 4.18 -16.29
N ARG A 138 26.29 3.56 -16.21
CA ARG A 138 27.34 3.94 -15.26
C ARG A 138 27.80 5.40 -15.46
N GLU A 139 28.05 5.79 -16.70
CA GLU A 139 28.46 7.16 -17.04
C GLU A 139 27.35 8.17 -16.70
N THR A 140 26.10 7.85 -17.05
CA THR A 140 24.94 8.71 -16.75
C THR A 140 24.76 8.90 -15.26
N LEU A 141 24.81 7.82 -14.47
CA LEU A 141 24.70 7.89 -13.01
C LEU A 141 25.87 8.68 -12.39
N GLY A 142 27.10 8.47 -12.86
CA GLY A 142 28.27 9.21 -12.41
C GLY A 142 28.09 10.72 -12.59
N ARG A 143 27.68 11.15 -13.79
CA ARG A 143 27.43 12.56 -14.09
C ARG A 143 26.29 13.15 -13.24
N ILE A 144 25.22 12.40 -12.99
CA ILE A 144 24.12 12.85 -12.12
C ILE A 144 24.64 13.04 -10.68
N LEU A 145 25.43 12.10 -10.17
CA LEU A 145 26.02 12.20 -8.84
C LEU A 145 26.97 13.39 -8.71
N GLU A 146 27.78 13.69 -9.73
CA GLU A 146 28.66 14.87 -9.76
C GLU A 146 27.88 16.17 -9.59
N PHE A 147 26.73 16.33 -10.23
CA PHE A 147 25.88 17.52 -10.07
C PHE A 147 25.31 17.67 -8.65
N HIS A 148 25.15 16.59 -7.91
CA HIS A 148 24.60 16.59 -6.55
C HIS A 148 25.70 16.57 -5.48
N GLY A 149 26.95 16.70 -5.89
CA GLY A 149 28.23 16.64 -5.21
C GLY A 149 28.33 16.94 -3.72
N LYS A 150 28.42 15.87 -2.92
CA LYS A 150 29.11 15.87 -1.62
C LYS A 150 30.07 14.67 -1.46
N VAL A 151 30.41 13.95 -2.55
CA VAL A 151 31.04 12.62 -2.45
C VAL A 151 32.51 12.59 -2.90
N GLN A 152 33.08 13.69 -3.40
CA GLN A 152 34.39 13.58 -4.07
C GLN A 152 35.67 13.72 -3.21
N THR A 153 35.59 14.19 -1.96
CA THR A 153 36.82 14.45 -1.20
C THR A 153 37.28 13.32 -0.26
N GLU A 154 36.40 12.37 0.09
CA GLU A 154 36.76 11.34 1.09
C GLU A 154 37.01 9.94 0.52
N ILE A 155 36.60 9.64 -0.72
CA ILE A 155 36.78 8.30 -1.30
C ILE A 155 38.18 8.16 -1.92
N GLU A 156 38.73 9.19 -2.52
CA GLU A 156 40.12 9.16 -3.03
C GLU A 156 41.16 9.04 -1.90
N ASP A 157 40.95 9.74 -0.78
CA ASP A 157 41.79 9.64 0.41
C ASP A 157 41.73 8.29 1.12
N THR A 158 40.61 7.56 1.01
CA THR A 158 40.44 6.25 1.64
C THR A 158 40.96 5.11 0.78
N ILE A 159 40.90 5.24 -0.55
CA ILE A 159 41.49 4.24 -1.47
C ILE A 159 43.04 4.32 -1.47
N ASP A 160 43.62 5.51 -1.42
CA ASP A 160 45.08 5.67 -1.31
C ASP A 160 45.63 5.19 0.05
N LYS A 161 44.89 5.36 1.15
CA LYS A 161 45.29 4.85 2.48
C LYS A 161 45.21 3.34 2.58
N THR A 162 44.18 2.69 1.99
CA THR A 162 44.08 1.24 1.98
C THR A 162 45.04 0.56 0.98
N ALA A 163 45.43 1.22 -0.10
CA ALA A 163 46.43 0.69 -1.02
C ALA A 163 47.85 0.76 -0.44
N GLY A 164 48.11 1.70 0.46
CA GLY A 164 49.43 1.85 1.13
C GLY A 164 49.65 0.89 2.31
N GLU A 165 48.59 0.46 3.00
CA GLU A 165 48.67 -0.44 4.16
C GLU A 165 48.74 -1.92 3.80
N THR A 166 48.33 -2.34 2.59
CA THR A 166 48.38 -3.73 2.15
C THR A 166 49.74 -4.18 1.61
N ALA A 167 50.72 -3.29 1.53
CA ALA A 167 52.06 -3.61 0.99
C ALA A 167 53.13 -3.93 2.07
N SER A 168 52.82 -3.88 3.37
CA SER A 168 53.86 -4.02 4.43
C SER A 168 53.62 -5.10 5.47
N GLN A 169 52.68 -6.06 5.27
CA GLN A 169 52.53 -7.21 6.18
C GLN A 169 52.31 -8.53 5.43
N THR A 170 53.37 -9.05 4.81
CA THR A 170 53.50 -10.49 4.53
C THR A 170 54.66 -11.03 5.35
N GLY A 171 54.33 -11.58 6.46
CA GLY A 171 55.28 -12.31 7.31
C GLY A 171 54.51 -13.25 8.23
N ASP A 172 54.53 -14.51 7.85
CA ASP A 172 54.33 -15.74 8.63
C ASP A 172 53.38 -15.72 9.86
N GLN A 173 52.28 -16.45 9.79
CA GLN A 173 52.03 -17.56 10.73
C GLN A 173 50.88 -18.47 10.27
N ALA A 174 51.08 -19.73 10.61
CA ALA A 174 50.38 -20.93 10.16
C ALA A 174 48.96 -21.11 10.74
N VAL A 175 48.13 -21.68 9.87
CA VAL A 175 47.06 -22.70 10.07
C VAL A 175 46.78 -23.15 11.49
N ASP A 176 45.51 -23.04 11.94
CA ASP A 176 44.86 -24.16 12.59
C ASP A 176 43.36 -24.23 12.22
N ARG A 177 42.92 -25.45 11.91
CA ARG A 177 41.60 -25.84 11.52
C ARG A 177 40.76 -26.14 12.76
N ALA A 178 39.61 -25.57 12.90
CA ALA A 178 38.56 -26.13 13.74
C ALA A 178 37.20 -26.11 13.02
N THR A 179 36.78 -27.30 12.63
CA THR A 179 35.47 -27.63 12.07
C THR A 179 34.41 -27.55 13.14
N GLY A 180 33.45 -26.61 13.00
CA GLY A 180 32.23 -26.55 13.80
C GLY A 180 31.03 -27.05 13.02
N LYS A 181 30.58 -28.27 13.25
CA LYS A 181 29.32 -28.84 12.77
C LYS A 181 28.14 -28.12 13.43
N ILE A 182 27.26 -27.54 12.66
CA ILE A 182 25.92 -27.16 13.09
C ILE A 182 24.98 -28.32 12.78
N VAL A 183 24.46 -28.96 13.83
CA VAL A 183 23.44 -30.01 13.74
C VAL A 183 22.08 -29.35 13.91
N SER A 184 21.29 -29.31 12.85
CA SER A 184 19.88 -28.97 12.93
C SER A 184 19.08 -30.22 13.29
N LYS A 185 18.43 -30.24 14.46
CA LYS A 185 17.40 -31.22 14.78
C LYS A 185 16.04 -30.73 14.36
N THR A 186 15.55 -31.28 13.26
CA THR A 186 14.13 -31.17 12.88
C THR A 186 13.41 -32.38 13.48
N THR A 187 12.50 -32.14 14.40
CA THR A 187 11.65 -33.22 14.95
C THR A 187 10.37 -33.25 14.14
N VAL A 188 10.20 -34.31 13.37
CA VAL A 188 8.95 -34.66 12.69
C VAL A 188 8.12 -35.47 13.69
N HIS A 189 6.92 -34.99 14.03
CA HIS A 189 5.92 -35.82 14.71
C HIS A 189 4.93 -36.37 13.68
N THR A 190 4.97 -37.67 13.56
CA THR A 190 4.00 -38.49 12.82
C THR A 190 2.70 -38.61 13.62
N ALA A 191 1.58 -38.53 12.89
CA ALA A 191 0.26 -38.85 13.40
C ALA A 191 0.15 -40.36 13.58
N ASP A 192 -0.40 -40.77 14.72
CA ASP A 192 -1.27 -41.94 14.79
C ASP A 192 -1.96 -42.06 16.16
N GLU A 193 -3.25 -42.48 16.05
CA GLU A 193 -4.10 -43.12 17.08
C GLU A 193 -4.65 -42.28 18.25
N ILE A 194 -5.91 -41.92 18.16
CA ILE A 194 -6.82 -41.91 19.31
C ILE A 194 -8.13 -42.61 18.95
N LYS A 195 -8.37 -43.72 19.60
CA LYS A 195 -9.61 -44.49 19.60
C LYS A 195 -10.68 -43.78 20.44
N SER A 196 -11.91 -43.97 19.98
CA SER A 196 -13.21 -43.69 20.57
C SER A 196 -13.41 -43.95 22.06
N LYS A 197 -14.17 -43.09 22.72
CA LYS A 197 -15.18 -43.51 23.72
C LYS A 197 -16.34 -42.52 23.71
N ASP A 198 -17.54 -43.10 23.56
CA ASP A 198 -18.85 -42.49 23.65
C ASP A 198 -19.18 -42.05 25.08
N SER A 199 -19.92 -40.94 25.22
CA SER A 199 -21.19 -40.91 25.96
C SER A 199 -21.72 -39.47 26.03
N GLU A 200 -22.91 -39.30 25.48
CA GLU A 200 -24.04 -38.47 25.83
C GLU A 200 -23.85 -37.34 26.85
N ASP A 201 -24.05 -36.09 26.36
CA ASP A 201 -24.90 -35.12 27.05
C ASP A 201 -25.44 -34.11 26.03
N ILE A 202 -26.72 -34.26 25.76
CA ILE A 202 -27.54 -33.33 24.95
C ILE A 202 -27.74 -32.09 25.80
N VAL A 203 -27.12 -30.99 25.46
CA VAL A 203 -27.53 -29.65 25.84
C VAL A 203 -27.52 -28.79 24.57
N ASP A 204 -28.73 -28.49 24.15
CA ASP A 204 -29.09 -27.57 23.08
C ASP A 204 -28.41 -26.23 23.25
N LYS A 205 -27.30 -26.02 22.49
CA LYS A 205 -26.72 -24.70 22.25
C LYS A 205 -26.88 -24.42 20.79
N ALA A 206 -27.76 -23.48 20.47
CA ALA A 206 -27.83 -22.85 19.17
C ALA A 206 -26.43 -22.60 18.66
N GLN A 207 -25.94 -23.41 17.72
CA GLN A 207 -24.69 -23.21 17.02
C GLN A 207 -24.84 -21.95 16.19
N THR A 208 -24.38 -20.83 16.71
CA THR A 208 -24.07 -19.64 15.91
C THR A 208 -23.02 -20.09 14.91
N GLN A 209 -23.43 -20.35 13.67
CA GLN A 209 -22.49 -20.74 12.60
C GLN A 209 -21.43 -19.65 12.50
N LYS A 210 -20.19 -20.01 12.83
CA LYS A 210 -19.05 -19.08 12.79
C LYS A 210 -18.87 -18.64 11.34
N ILE A 211 -19.16 -17.36 11.05
CA ILE A 211 -19.05 -16.75 9.71
C ILE A 211 -17.60 -16.97 9.20
N ASN A 212 -17.45 -17.61 8.04
CA ASN A 212 -16.13 -17.88 7.47
C ASN A 212 -15.62 -16.72 6.60
N ALA A 213 -14.36 -16.77 6.18
CA ALA A 213 -13.74 -15.69 5.40
C ALA A 213 -14.46 -15.39 4.07
N TRP A 214 -14.99 -16.41 3.40
CA TRP A 214 -15.75 -16.21 2.16
C TRP A 214 -17.10 -15.53 2.43
N ASP A 215 -17.76 -15.88 3.52
CA ASP A 215 -19.01 -15.21 3.93
C ASP A 215 -18.75 -13.72 4.21
N ARG A 216 -17.61 -13.37 4.85
CA ARG A 216 -17.20 -11.96 5.03
C ARG A 216 -17.00 -11.25 3.68
N VAL A 217 -16.39 -11.91 2.69
CA VAL A 217 -16.27 -11.37 1.31
C VAL A 217 -17.65 -11.07 0.71
N LEU A 218 -18.60 -12.01 0.85
CA LEU A 218 -19.95 -11.80 0.33
C LEU A 218 -20.70 -10.69 1.08
N LEU A 219 -20.51 -10.60 2.41
CA LEU A 219 -21.11 -9.56 3.25
C LEU A 219 -20.55 -8.17 2.91
N SER A 220 -19.25 -8.04 2.68
CA SER A 220 -18.62 -6.76 2.30
C SER A 220 -19.13 -6.21 0.95
N ARG A 221 -19.65 -7.09 0.08
CA ARG A 221 -20.15 -6.78 -1.27
C ARG A 221 -21.65 -6.63 -1.38
N ARG A 222 -22.39 -6.73 -0.27
CA ARG A 222 -23.87 -6.62 -0.30
C ARG A 222 -24.31 -5.26 -0.86
N LYS A 223 -25.27 -5.28 -1.79
CA LYS A 223 -25.76 -4.08 -2.49
C LYS A 223 -26.44 -3.05 -1.58
N ASN A 224 -27.00 -3.50 -0.47
CA ASN A 224 -27.70 -2.65 0.50
C ASN A 224 -26.81 -2.22 1.68
N ARG A 225 -25.51 -2.52 1.61
CA ARG A 225 -24.55 -2.07 2.60
C ARG A 225 -24.39 -0.55 2.50
N PRO A 226 -24.29 0.18 3.64
CA PRO A 226 -24.02 1.62 3.61
C PRO A 226 -22.76 1.96 2.84
N VAL A 227 -22.81 3.00 2.03
CA VAL A 227 -21.68 3.52 1.23
C VAL A 227 -21.07 4.76 1.90
N GLY A 228 -19.93 5.24 1.39
CA GLY A 228 -19.18 6.36 1.98
C GLY A 228 -20.03 7.59 2.30
N SER A 229 -20.91 8.00 1.38
CA SER A 229 -21.81 9.14 1.57
C SER A 229 -22.83 8.94 2.69
N ASP A 230 -23.20 7.68 3.02
CA ASP A 230 -24.10 7.40 4.15
C ASP A 230 -23.41 7.67 5.47
N TYR A 231 -22.12 7.28 5.60
CA TYR A 231 -21.31 7.60 6.78
C TYR A 231 -21.08 9.09 6.92
N ILE A 232 -20.82 9.80 5.81
CA ILE A 232 -20.66 11.26 5.82
C ILE A 232 -21.94 11.91 6.37
N ARG A 233 -23.11 11.55 5.84
CA ARG A 233 -24.39 12.12 6.31
C ARG A 233 -24.73 11.77 7.75
N MET A 234 -24.33 10.59 8.23
CA MET A 234 -24.67 10.10 9.56
C MET A 234 -23.76 10.68 10.65
N LEU A 235 -22.48 10.92 10.34
CA LEU A 235 -21.48 11.25 11.35
C LEU A 235 -21.13 12.74 11.40
N PHE A 236 -21.25 13.46 10.27
CA PHE A 236 -20.78 14.83 10.14
C PHE A 236 -21.89 15.81 9.82
N GLN A 237 -21.65 17.07 10.12
CA GLN A 237 -22.53 18.20 9.85
C GLN A 237 -21.89 19.11 8.79
N ASP A 238 -22.73 19.80 8.01
CA ASP A 238 -22.34 20.84 7.05
C ASP A 238 -21.25 20.40 6.07
N PHE A 239 -21.33 19.14 5.58
CA PHE A 239 -20.36 18.63 4.63
C PHE A 239 -20.41 19.44 3.33
N THR A 240 -19.26 20.03 3.01
CA THR A 240 -19.03 20.78 1.77
C THR A 240 -18.05 20.01 0.88
N GLU A 241 -18.55 19.45 -0.22
CA GLU A 241 -17.75 18.68 -1.16
C GLU A 241 -16.86 19.57 -2.03
N PHE A 242 -15.63 19.10 -2.29
CA PHE A 242 -14.68 19.73 -3.20
C PHE A 242 -14.29 18.78 -4.31
N HIS A 243 -14.35 19.28 -5.54
CA HIS A 243 -14.12 18.52 -6.76
C HIS A 243 -12.74 18.75 -7.36
N GLY A 244 -12.31 17.80 -8.18
CA GLY A 244 -11.17 17.87 -9.08
C GLY A 244 -9.79 17.78 -8.42
N ASP A 245 -8.84 17.27 -9.20
CA ASP A 245 -7.43 17.17 -8.83
C ASP A 245 -6.62 18.44 -9.14
N ARG A 246 -7.20 19.40 -9.88
CA ARG A 246 -6.57 20.62 -10.40
C ARG A 246 -5.47 20.39 -11.45
N LEU A 247 -5.38 19.19 -12.00
CA LEU A 247 -4.43 18.81 -13.04
C LEU A 247 -5.12 18.32 -14.31
N TYR A 248 -6.03 17.33 -14.16
CA TYR A 248 -6.71 16.70 -15.28
C TYR A 248 -8.23 16.77 -15.17
N GLY A 249 -8.82 16.37 -14.04
CA GLY A 249 -10.26 16.30 -13.93
C GLY A 249 -10.76 15.96 -12.52
N ASP A 250 -12.05 15.61 -12.46
CA ASP A 250 -12.66 15.07 -11.26
C ASP A 250 -12.91 13.56 -11.40
N ASP A 251 -12.90 12.84 -10.28
CA ASP A 251 -13.23 11.43 -10.22
C ASP A 251 -14.39 11.21 -9.24
N PRO A 252 -15.58 10.80 -9.71
CA PRO A 252 -16.73 10.55 -8.87
C PRO A 252 -16.58 9.30 -7.98
N ALA A 253 -15.56 8.45 -8.18
CA ALA A 253 -15.24 7.33 -7.30
C ALA A 253 -14.67 7.79 -5.95
N ILE A 254 -14.27 9.06 -5.83
CA ILE A 254 -13.85 9.70 -4.58
C ILE A 254 -14.77 10.88 -4.27
N ILE A 255 -15.38 10.86 -3.09
CA ILE A 255 -16.04 12.02 -2.48
C ILE A 255 -15.07 12.59 -1.44
N GLY A 256 -14.91 13.91 -1.39
CA GLY A 256 -14.06 14.52 -0.38
C GLY A 256 -14.36 16.00 -0.16
N GLY A 257 -14.18 16.44 1.07
CA GLY A 257 -14.49 17.82 1.45
C GLY A 257 -14.22 18.11 2.91
N ILE A 258 -14.82 19.18 3.41
CA ILE A 258 -14.74 19.64 4.78
C ILE A 258 -16.11 19.47 5.43
N ALA A 259 -16.11 19.08 6.71
CA ALA A 259 -17.32 18.96 7.50
C ALA A 259 -17.03 19.29 8.97
N TYR A 260 -18.06 19.39 9.78
CA TYR A 260 -17.92 19.41 11.22
C TYR A 260 -18.16 18.02 11.82
N PHE A 261 -17.22 17.56 12.63
CA PHE A 261 -17.44 16.46 13.57
C PHE A 261 -17.68 17.07 14.97
N LYS A 262 -18.96 17.07 15.37
CA LYS A 262 -19.40 17.95 16.49
C LYS A 262 -19.03 19.42 16.16
N GLU A 263 -18.22 20.08 16.98
CA GLU A 263 -17.79 21.47 16.75
C GLU A 263 -16.41 21.60 16.06
N ARG A 264 -15.76 20.47 15.73
CA ARG A 264 -14.39 20.44 15.16
C ARG A 264 -14.44 20.32 13.65
N PRO A 265 -13.77 21.22 12.90
CA PRO A 265 -13.65 21.08 11.47
C PRO A 265 -12.72 19.90 11.13
N VAL A 266 -13.16 19.02 10.25
CA VAL A 266 -12.42 17.86 9.79
C VAL A 266 -12.43 17.80 8.27
N THR A 267 -11.45 17.11 7.68
CA THR A 267 -11.46 16.74 6.27
C THR A 267 -11.93 15.30 6.15
N VAL A 268 -12.95 15.07 5.33
CA VAL A 268 -13.53 13.74 5.12
C VAL A 268 -13.35 13.33 3.68
N ILE A 269 -12.88 12.09 3.46
CA ILE A 269 -12.65 11.51 2.14
C ILE A 269 -13.25 10.11 2.13
N ALA A 270 -13.99 9.76 1.08
CA ALA A 270 -14.59 8.45 0.95
C ALA A 270 -14.40 7.90 -0.46
N GLN A 271 -14.05 6.61 -0.56
CA GLN A 271 -14.26 5.85 -1.79
C GLN A 271 -15.75 5.51 -1.87
N GLU A 272 -16.35 5.81 -3.01
CA GLU A 272 -17.80 5.85 -3.13
C GLU A 272 -18.30 4.86 -4.17
N LYS A 273 -19.05 3.86 -3.71
CA LYS A 273 -19.91 3.01 -4.56
C LYS A 273 -21.23 3.71 -4.84
N GLY A 274 -21.86 3.35 -5.94
CA GLY A 274 -23.25 3.73 -6.17
C GLY A 274 -24.21 2.80 -5.43
N THR A 275 -25.42 3.28 -5.21
CA THR A 275 -26.53 2.52 -4.61
C THR A 275 -27.33 1.72 -5.66
N ASN A 276 -27.10 1.99 -6.94
CA ASN A 276 -27.74 1.31 -8.07
C ASN A 276 -26.74 1.17 -9.23
N THR A 277 -27.12 0.40 -10.27
CA THR A 277 -26.22 0.10 -11.41
C THR A 277 -25.75 1.34 -12.14
N LYS A 278 -26.62 2.35 -12.35
CA LYS A 278 -26.25 3.60 -13.05
C LYS A 278 -25.22 4.40 -12.26
N GLU A 279 -25.40 4.53 -10.97
CA GLU A 279 -24.45 5.20 -10.09
C GLU A 279 -23.13 4.42 -9.98
N ASN A 280 -23.18 3.10 -9.88
CA ASN A 280 -21.96 2.27 -9.87
C ASN A 280 -21.14 2.47 -11.14
N ILE A 281 -21.77 2.52 -12.33
CA ILE A 281 -21.07 2.80 -13.59
C ILE A 281 -20.46 4.21 -13.55
N MET A 282 -21.23 5.22 -13.13
CA MET A 282 -20.76 6.61 -13.04
C MET A 282 -19.56 6.75 -12.10
N ARG A 283 -19.56 6.00 -10.99
CA ARG A 283 -18.50 5.99 -9.97
C ARG A 283 -17.43 4.92 -10.23
N ASN A 284 -17.40 4.36 -11.44
CA ASN A 284 -16.45 3.32 -11.83
C ASN A 284 -16.35 2.18 -10.78
N PHE A 285 -17.50 1.78 -10.19
CA PHE A 285 -17.58 0.76 -9.13
C PHE A 285 -16.68 1.03 -7.91
N ALA A 286 -16.49 2.28 -7.56
CA ALA A 286 -15.53 2.76 -6.56
C ALA A 286 -14.07 2.36 -6.85
N MET A 287 -13.71 2.23 -8.12
CA MET A 287 -12.32 2.07 -8.55
C MET A 287 -11.75 3.42 -8.97
N PRO A 288 -11.00 4.13 -8.12
CA PRO A 288 -10.53 5.45 -8.45
C PRO A 288 -9.50 5.43 -9.59
N SER A 289 -9.61 6.43 -10.46
CA SER A 289 -8.64 6.82 -11.46
C SER A 289 -7.51 7.66 -10.81
N PRO A 290 -6.41 7.99 -11.53
CA PRO A 290 -5.33 8.82 -10.98
C PRO A 290 -5.79 10.13 -10.36
N GLU A 291 -6.75 10.81 -11.00
CA GLU A 291 -7.32 12.07 -10.55
C GLU A 291 -8.09 11.95 -9.24
N GLY A 292 -8.68 10.80 -8.94
CA GLY A 292 -9.30 10.52 -7.64
C GLY A 292 -8.28 10.50 -6.51
N TYR A 293 -7.16 9.82 -6.70
CA TYR A 293 -6.06 9.79 -5.72
C TYR A 293 -5.41 11.16 -5.56
N ARG A 294 -5.19 11.90 -6.65
CA ARG A 294 -4.65 13.26 -6.60
C ARG A 294 -5.61 14.24 -5.91
N LYS A 295 -6.93 14.12 -6.16
CA LYS A 295 -7.96 14.87 -5.43
C LYS A 295 -7.88 14.58 -3.92
N ALA A 296 -7.82 13.31 -3.53
CA ALA A 296 -7.70 12.92 -2.14
C ALA A 296 -6.44 13.53 -1.50
N LEU A 297 -5.28 13.40 -2.15
CA LEU A 297 -4.02 13.97 -1.66
C LEU A 297 -4.10 15.50 -1.52
N ARG A 298 -4.67 16.19 -2.51
CA ARG A 298 -4.88 17.64 -2.47
C ARG A 298 -5.67 18.07 -1.23
N LEU A 299 -6.74 17.33 -0.90
CA LEU A 299 -7.55 17.60 0.30
C LEU A 299 -6.80 17.30 1.59
N MET A 300 -6.00 16.24 1.62
CA MET A 300 -5.14 15.90 2.77
C MET A 300 -4.05 16.95 3.00
N LYS A 301 -3.41 17.46 1.93
CA LYS A 301 -2.44 18.56 2.05
C LYS A 301 -3.10 19.87 2.49
N GLN A 302 -4.35 20.11 2.10
CA GLN A 302 -5.12 21.23 2.61
C GLN A 302 -5.47 21.04 4.10
N ALA A 303 -5.80 19.80 4.51
CA ALA A 303 -6.05 19.48 5.91
C ALA A 303 -4.80 19.73 6.77
N GLU A 304 -3.62 19.29 6.31
CA GLU A 304 -2.33 19.56 6.94
C GLU A 304 -2.08 21.05 7.15
N LYS A 305 -2.27 21.86 6.10
CA LYS A 305 -2.08 23.31 6.15
C LYS A 305 -2.95 24.02 7.21
N PHE A 306 -4.15 23.50 7.44
CA PHE A 306 -5.13 24.08 8.36
C PHE A 306 -5.33 23.25 9.63
N HIS A 307 -4.44 22.30 9.90
CA HIS A 307 -4.41 21.44 11.10
C HIS A 307 -5.74 20.71 11.34
N ARG A 308 -6.44 20.26 10.27
CA ARG A 308 -7.68 19.49 10.40
C ARG A 308 -7.37 18.01 10.39
N PRO A 309 -7.91 17.20 11.31
CA PRO A 309 -7.88 15.75 11.21
C PRO A 309 -8.49 15.26 9.89
N VAL A 310 -7.91 14.22 9.33
CA VAL A 310 -8.39 13.56 8.10
C VAL A 310 -9.05 12.24 8.46
N ILE A 311 -10.29 12.04 7.99
CA ILE A 311 -11.03 10.80 8.18
C ILE A 311 -11.34 10.22 6.81
N CYS A 312 -10.84 9.00 6.54
CA CYS A 312 -11.02 8.30 5.28
C CYS A 312 -11.94 7.09 5.44
N PHE A 313 -12.95 6.97 4.58
CA PHE A 313 -13.75 5.76 4.43
C PHE A 313 -13.29 5.00 3.19
N VAL A 314 -12.85 3.77 3.40
CA VAL A 314 -12.26 2.92 2.34
C VAL A 314 -13.27 1.86 1.93
N ASP A 315 -13.68 1.89 0.66
CA ASP A 315 -14.54 0.86 0.06
C ASP A 315 -14.30 0.77 -1.45
N THR A 316 -13.30 0.01 -1.84
CA THR A 316 -12.94 -0.19 -3.26
C THR A 316 -12.49 -1.63 -3.51
N PRO A 317 -12.85 -2.24 -4.64
CA PRO A 317 -12.24 -3.50 -5.07
C PRO A 317 -10.77 -3.35 -5.51
N GLY A 318 -10.32 -2.11 -5.75
CA GLY A 318 -8.97 -1.76 -6.17
C GLY A 318 -8.94 -0.44 -6.96
N ALA A 319 -7.75 -0.01 -7.36
CA ALA A 319 -7.60 1.10 -8.27
C ALA A 319 -8.04 0.71 -9.70
N PHE A 320 -8.56 1.66 -10.46
CA PHE A 320 -8.94 1.39 -11.84
C PHE A 320 -7.72 0.95 -12.67
N CYS A 321 -7.84 -0.16 -13.37
CA CYS A 321 -6.80 -0.74 -14.24
C CYS A 321 -7.26 -0.71 -15.70
N GLY A 322 -7.43 0.49 -16.23
CA GLY A 322 -7.73 0.74 -17.64
C GLY A 322 -6.56 1.41 -18.36
N LEU A 323 -6.62 1.42 -19.70
CA LEU A 323 -5.64 2.09 -20.56
C LEU A 323 -5.46 3.55 -20.15
N GLU A 324 -6.56 4.28 -20.05
CA GLU A 324 -6.57 5.70 -19.70
C GLU A 324 -5.99 5.98 -18.29
N ALA A 325 -6.13 5.04 -17.34
CA ALA A 325 -5.55 5.20 -16.01
C ALA A 325 -4.01 5.08 -16.05
N GLU A 326 -3.48 4.15 -16.86
CA GLU A 326 -2.03 4.04 -17.07
C GLU A 326 -1.47 5.27 -17.79
N GLU A 327 -2.16 5.77 -18.83
CA GLU A 327 -1.80 7.00 -19.56
C GLU A 327 -1.72 8.23 -18.64
N ARG A 328 -2.52 8.27 -17.59
CA ARG A 328 -2.55 9.37 -16.62
C ARG A 328 -1.81 9.07 -15.31
N GLY A 329 -1.05 7.96 -15.25
CA GLY A 329 -0.12 7.66 -14.16
C GLY A 329 -0.75 7.06 -12.91
N GLN A 330 -1.54 6.00 -13.05
CA GLN A 330 -2.17 5.31 -11.92
C GLN A 330 -1.17 4.87 -10.85
N GLY A 331 -0.05 4.28 -11.28
CA GLY A 331 1.00 3.84 -10.35
C GLY A 331 1.65 5.01 -9.60
N GLU A 332 1.93 6.10 -10.30
CA GLU A 332 2.50 7.32 -9.69
C GLU A 332 1.54 7.95 -8.68
N ALA A 333 0.26 8.10 -9.04
CA ALA A 333 -0.73 8.71 -8.16
C ALA A 333 -0.89 7.94 -6.83
N ILE A 334 -0.87 6.60 -6.89
CA ILE A 334 -0.88 5.75 -5.68
C ILE A 334 0.42 5.92 -4.90
N ALA A 335 1.58 5.78 -5.56
CA ALA A 335 2.89 5.89 -4.93
C ALA A 335 3.05 7.25 -4.21
N ARG A 336 2.62 8.34 -4.85
CA ARG A 336 2.65 9.69 -4.29
C ARG A 336 1.77 9.79 -3.03
N ASN A 337 0.59 9.19 -3.03
CA ASN A 337 -0.25 9.16 -1.83
C ASN A 337 0.43 8.42 -0.68
N LEU A 338 1.03 7.23 -0.92
CA LEU A 338 1.73 6.51 0.14
C LEU A 338 2.87 7.33 0.74
N TYR A 339 3.62 7.99 -0.11
CA TYR A 339 4.76 8.83 0.26
C TYR A 339 4.32 10.06 1.06
N GLU A 340 3.39 10.85 0.55
CA GLU A 340 2.95 12.08 1.19
C GLU A 340 2.20 11.83 2.51
N LEU A 341 1.32 10.80 2.55
CA LEU A 341 0.60 10.46 3.78
C LEU A 341 1.55 10.00 4.88
N SER A 342 2.64 9.32 4.53
CA SER A 342 3.60 8.84 5.53
C SER A 342 4.24 9.98 6.34
N GLY A 343 4.39 11.16 5.72
CA GLY A 343 4.95 12.36 6.35
C GLY A 343 3.92 13.44 6.70
N LEU A 344 2.60 13.18 6.54
CA LEU A 344 1.55 14.17 6.76
C LEU A 344 1.48 14.59 8.24
N LYS A 345 1.50 15.88 8.52
CA LYS A 345 1.62 16.47 9.88
C LYS A 345 0.29 16.73 10.56
N THR A 346 -0.76 16.04 10.14
CA THR A 346 -2.09 16.08 10.77
C THR A 346 -2.58 14.66 11.02
N PRO A 347 -3.43 14.40 12.03
CA PRO A 347 -3.98 13.08 12.31
C PRO A 347 -4.74 12.51 11.12
N VAL A 348 -4.48 11.25 10.78
CA VAL A 348 -5.17 10.50 9.72
C VAL A 348 -5.77 9.22 10.29
N LEU A 349 -7.07 9.07 10.15
CA LEU A 349 -7.82 7.86 10.46
C LEU A 349 -8.38 7.27 9.18
N SER A 350 -8.19 5.97 8.97
CA SER A 350 -8.79 5.27 7.84
C SER A 350 -9.69 4.13 8.33
N ILE A 351 -10.90 4.03 7.77
CA ILE A 351 -11.92 3.07 8.18
C ILE A 351 -12.35 2.27 6.96
N VAL A 352 -12.04 0.97 6.94
CA VAL A 352 -12.48 0.07 5.87
C VAL A 352 -13.92 -0.34 6.14
N ILE A 353 -14.84 0.14 5.31
CA ILE A 353 -16.27 -0.04 5.49
C ILE A 353 -16.88 -1.14 4.61
N GLY A 354 -16.15 -1.63 3.62
CA GLY A 354 -16.55 -2.69 2.70
C GLY A 354 -15.34 -3.45 2.18
N GLU A 355 -14.96 -3.23 0.93
CA GLU A 355 -13.76 -3.85 0.35
C GLU A 355 -12.56 -2.91 0.46
N GLY A 356 -11.45 -3.39 1.01
CA GLY A 356 -10.15 -2.73 0.99
C GLY A 356 -9.24 -3.39 -0.05
N GLY A 357 -9.37 -3.00 -1.33
CA GLY A 357 -8.66 -3.65 -2.43
C GLY A 357 -7.29 -3.03 -2.71
N SER A 358 -6.22 -3.80 -2.47
CA SER A 358 -4.85 -3.57 -2.97
C SER A 358 -4.29 -2.16 -2.70
N GLY A 359 -3.41 -1.68 -3.57
CA GLY A 359 -2.85 -0.33 -3.52
C GLY A 359 -3.91 0.78 -3.60
N GLY A 360 -5.07 0.48 -4.20
CA GLY A 360 -6.18 1.42 -4.29
C GLY A 360 -6.78 1.78 -2.93
N ALA A 361 -6.89 0.81 -2.03
CA ALA A 361 -7.27 1.04 -0.65
C ALA A 361 -6.11 1.63 0.17
N LEU A 362 -4.89 1.10 0.00
CA LEU A 362 -3.71 1.53 0.74
C LEU A 362 -3.39 3.01 0.51
N ALA A 363 -3.66 3.54 -0.70
CA ALA A 363 -3.46 4.96 -1.04
C ALA A 363 -4.27 5.94 -0.15
N LEU A 364 -5.26 5.46 0.59
CA LEU A 364 -6.00 6.20 1.62
C LEU A 364 -5.78 5.65 3.04
N ALA A 365 -5.01 4.55 3.19
CA ALA A 365 -4.86 3.83 4.45
C ALA A 365 -3.44 3.89 5.04
N VAL A 366 -2.58 4.79 4.56
CA VAL A 366 -1.33 5.15 5.25
C VAL A 366 -1.67 6.17 6.34
N ALA A 367 -2.19 5.67 7.45
CA ALA A 367 -2.84 6.43 8.52
C ALA A 367 -2.21 6.16 9.89
N ASP A 368 -2.52 6.98 10.89
CA ASP A 368 -2.11 6.77 12.28
C ASP A 368 -2.83 5.57 12.89
N GLU A 369 -4.11 5.40 12.54
CA GLU A 369 -4.87 4.18 12.81
C GLU A 369 -5.67 3.75 11.58
N VAL A 370 -5.83 2.44 11.42
CA VAL A 370 -6.72 1.82 10.45
C VAL A 370 -7.74 0.95 11.19
N TRP A 371 -9.00 1.26 11.00
CA TRP A 371 -10.10 0.48 11.57
C TRP A 371 -10.83 -0.30 10.48
N MET A 372 -11.50 -1.36 10.86
CA MET A 372 -12.32 -2.13 9.95
C MET A 372 -13.69 -2.43 10.56
N LEU A 373 -14.73 -2.39 9.73
CA LEU A 373 -15.97 -3.01 10.09
C LEU A 373 -15.82 -4.54 10.12
N GLU A 374 -16.57 -5.20 10.98
CA GLU A 374 -16.46 -6.64 11.22
C GLU A 374 -16.61 -7.50 9.96
N ASN A 375 -17.50 -7.11 9.04
CA ASN A 375 -17.71 -7.82 7.78
C ASN A 375 -17.04 -7.14 6.57
N SER A 376 -16.10 -6.23 6.80
CA SER A 376 -15.23 -5.71 5.76
C SER A 376 -14.04 -6.63 5.51
N ILE A 377 -13.40 -6.46 4.35
CA ILE A 377 -12.18 -7.20 3.99
C ILE A 377 -11.09 -6.22 3.55
N TYR A 378 -9.82 -6.59 3.82
CA TYR A 378 -8.68 -5.83 3.32
C TYR A 378 -7.59 -6.78 2.82
N SER A 379 -7.22 -6.65 1.55
CA SER A 379 -6.34 -7.62 0.90
C SER A 379 -5.55 -7.03 -0.26
N ILE A 380 -4.47 -7.73 -0.66
CA ILE A 380 -3.61 -7.34 -1.79
C ILE A 380 -4.32 -7.44 -3.15
N LEU A 381 -5.31 -8.32 -3.28
CA LEU A 381 -6.15 -8.51 -4.46
C LEU A 381 -7.42 -9.29 -4.07
N SER A 382 -8.40 -9.38 -4.98
CA SER A 382 -9.61 -10.17 -4.72
C SER A 382 -9.30 -11.68 -4.62
N PRO A 383 -10.11 -12.46 -3.88
CA PRO A 383 -9.96 -13.92 -3.83
C PRO A 383 -10.05 -14.59 -5.20
N GLU A 384 -10.89 -14.07 -6.09
CA GLU A 384 -11.02 -14.53 -7.48
C GLU A 384 -9.72 -14.27 -8.25
N GLY A 385 -9.13 -13.09 -8.11
CA GLY A 385 -7.85 -12.71 -8.70
C GLY A 385 -6.70 -13.59 -8.18
N PHE A 386 -6.67 -13.82 -6.87
CA PHE A 386 -5.69 -14.71 -6.23
C PHE A 386 -5.77 -16.12 -6.80
N ALA A 387 -6.96 -16.72 -6.84
CA ALA A 387 -7.18 -18.07 -7.34
C ALA A 387 -6.85 -18.17 -8.84
N SER A 388 -7.26 -17.18 -9.65
CA SER A 388 -6.95 -17.13 -11.08
C SER A 388 -5.46 -17.07 -11.37
N ILE A 389 -4.72 -16.23 -10.65
CA ILE A 389 -3.29 -16.00 -10.91
C ILE A 389 -2.45 -17.17 -10.38
N LEU A 390 -2.66 -17.59 -9.13
CA LEU A 390 -1.80 -18.59 -8.48
C LEU A 390 -2.22 -20.02 -8.78
N TRP A 391 -3.52 -20.29 -8.85
CA TRP A 391 -4.05 -21.65 -9.06
C TRP A 391 -4.60 -21.90 -10.46
N LYS A 392 -4.62 -20.85 -11.30
CA LYS A 392 -5.16 -20.90 -12.68
C LYS A 392 -6.64 -21.30 -12.73
N ASP A 393 -7.37 -21.05 -11.65
CA ASP A 393 -8.77 -21.45 -11.48
C ASP A 393 -9.50 -20.45 -10.58
N SER A 394 -10.24 -19.51 -11.18
CA SER A 394 -11.01 -18.48 -10.46
C SER A 394 -12.17 -19.06 -9.64
N THR A 395 -12.63 -20.28 -9.93
CA THR A 395 -13.73 -20.94 -9.18
C THR A 395 -13.33 -21.28 -7.75
N LYS A 396 -12.01 -21.33 -7.46
CA LYS A 396 -11.45 -21.58 -6.12
C LYS A 396 -11.34 -20.31 -5.23
N ALA A 397 -12.13 -19.27 -5.52
CA ALA A 397 -12.13 -18.04 -4.74
C ALA A 397 -12.47 -18.25 -3.26
N LYS A 398 -13.35 -19.20 -2.94
CA LYS A 398 -13.73 -19.57 -1.56
C LYS A 398 -12.54 -20.15 -0.78
N GLU A 399 -11.75 -21.00 -1.40
CA GLU A 399 -10.51 -21.56 -0.84
C GLU A 399 -9.43 -20.48 -0.71
N ALA A 400 -9.33 -19.61 -1.72
CA ALA A 400 -8.42 -18.48 -1.69
C ALA A 400 -8.71 -17.55 -0.49
N ALA A 401 -9.97 -17.18 -0.26
CA ALA A 401 -10.36 -16.33 0.87
C ALA A 401 -9.90 -16.89 2.22
N LYS A 402 -9.91 -18.23 2.40
CA LYS A 402 -9.46 -18.87 3.65
C LYS A 402 -7.95 -18.69 3.91
N VAL A 403 -7.12 -18.71 2.86
CA VAL A 403 -5.65 -18.63 3.01
C VAL A 403 -5.12 -17.21 2.99
N MET A 404 -5.89 -16.26 2.46
CA MET A 404 -5.44 -14.88 2.25
C MET A 404 -5.37 -14.04 3.53
N LYS A 405 -6.01 -14.48 4.63
CA LYS A 405 -6.02 -13.73 5.89
C LYS A 405 -6.50 -12.28 5.72
N LEU A 406 -7.69 -12.10 5.13
CA LEU A 406 -8.22 -10.82 4.69
C LEU A 406 -9.33 -10.24 5.59
N THR A 407 -9.73 -10.98 6.64
CA THR A 407 -10.82 -10.56 7.53
C THR A 407 -10.33 -9.58 8.60
N ALA A 408 -11.23 -8.78 9.15
CA ALA A 408 -10.91 -7.84 10.23
C ALA A 408 -10.23 -8.54 11.42
N ASP A 409 -10.71 -9.73 11.80
CA ASP A 409 -10.12 -10.53 12.88
C ASP A 409 -8.68 -10.99 12.58
N ASP A 410 -8.41 -11.43 11.35
CA ASP A 410 -7.08 -11.82 10.92
C ASP A 410 -6.12 -10.64 10.99
N LEU A 411 -6.54 -9.48 10.44
CA LEU A 411 -5.71 -8.28 10.34
C LEU A 411 -5.47 -7.62 11.70
N LYS A 412 -6.44 -7.71 12.61
CA LYS A 412 -6.26 -7.28 14.01
C LYS A 412 -5.20 -8.12 14.71
N LYS A 413 -5.25 -9.45 14.54
CA LYS A 413 -4.24 -10.37 15.12
C LYS A 413 -2.85 -10.14 14.53
N MET A 414 -2.76 -9.75 13.27
CA MET A 414 -1.50 -9.43 12.60
C MET A 414 -0.98 -8.01 12.93
N GLY A 415 -1.74 -7.20 13.65
CA GLY A 415 -1.36 -5.82 13.99
C GLY A 415 -1.42 -4.86 12.78
N VAL A 416 -2.15 -5.22 11.71
CA VAL A 416 -2.33 -4.37 10.54
C VAL A 416 -3.39 -3.31 10.79
N ILE A 417 -4.36 -3.59 11.66
CA ILE A 417 -5.43 -2.67 12.05
C ILE A 417 -5.51 -2.54 13.58
N GLU A 418 -5.98 -1.39 14.04
CA GLU A 418 -6.07 -1.05 15.46
C GLU A 418 -7.45 -1.38 16.06
N CYS A 419 -8.53 -1.35 15.26
CA CYS A 419 -9.89 -1.53 15.77
C CYS A 419 -10.77 -2.34 14.81
N VAL A 420 -11.62 -3.19 15.37
CA VAL A 420 -12.75 -3.83 14.68
C VAL A 420 -14.05 -3.24 15.25
N LEU A 421 -14.95 -2.86 14.38
CA LEU A 421 -16.27 -2.29 14.70
C LEU A 421 -17.33 -3.35 14.43
N GLU A 422 -18.11 -3.67 15.43
CA GLU A 422 -19.16 -4.68 15.34
C GLU A 422 -20.32 -4.20 14.45
N GLU A 423 -20.87 -5.11 13.66
CA GLU A 423 -22.00 -4.86 12.77
C GLU A 423 -23.26 -5.60 13.24
N PRO A 424 -24.44 -5.02 13.06
CA PRO A 424 -25.69 -5.78 13.24
C PRO A 424 -25.83 -6.86 12.16
N GLU A 425 -26.54 -7.93 12.46
CA GLU A 425 -26.76 -9.09 11.57
C GLU A 425 -27.24 -8.68 10.16
N GLN A 426 -28.16 -7.71 10.10
CA GLN A 426 -28.57 -7.08 8.86
C GLN A 426 -28.06 -5.65 8.81
N TYR A 427 -26.92 -5.44 8.15
CA TYR A 427 -26.31 -4.14 8.06
C TYR A 427 -26.73 -3.40 6.80
N THR A 428 -27.54 -2.38 6.98
CA THR A 428 -28.11 -1.49 5.95
C THR A 428 -28.13 -0.05 6.46
N VAL A 429 -28.45 0.92 5.61
CA VAL A 429 -28.62 2.33 6.02
C VAL A 429 -29.63 2.50 7.16
N GLN A 430 -30.72 1.70 7.15
CA GLN A 430 -31.75 1.74 8.21
C GLN A 430 -31.23 1.20 9.56
N THR A 431 -30.30 0.28 9.54
CA THR A 431 -29.76 -0.39 10.74
C THR A 431 -28.37 0.07 11.13
N MET A 432 -27.81 1.11 10.46
CA MET A 432 -26.43 1.53 10.69
C MET A 432 -26.22 2.35 11.98
N LYS A 433 -27.29 2.77 12.66
CA LYS A 433 -27.22 3.63 13.85
C LYS A 433 -26.26 3.09 14.92
N PRO A 434 -26.28 1.81 15.33
CA PRO A 434 -25.33 1.29 16.33
C PRO A 434 -23.86 1.41 15.90
N VAL A 435 -23.56 1.21 14.61
CA VAL A 435 -22.20 1.39 14.06
C VAL A 435 -21.82 2.87 14.07
N ALA A 436 -22.75 3.75 13.71
CA ALA A 436 -22.51 5.20 13.74
C ALA A 436 -22.27 5.71 15.16
N ASP A 437 -22.97 5.16 16.15
CA ASP A 437 -22.78 5.52 17.56
C ASP A 437 -21.38 5.06 18.07
N GLN A 438 -20.96 3.83 17.75
CA GLN A 438 -19.60 3.33 18.00
C GLN A 438 -18.54 4.24 17.33
N LEU A 439 -18.77 4.61 16.07
CA LEU A 439 -17.86 5.48 15.33
C LEU A 439 -17.77 6.88 15.96
N ARG A 440 -18.89 7.49 16.39
CA ARG A 440 -18.87 8.80 17.05
C ARG A 440 -18.00 8.79 18.29
N GLU A 441 -18.15 7.81 19.16
CA GLU A 441 -17.36 7.67 20.37
C GLU A 441 -15.87 7.48 20.06
N LYS A 442 -15.55 6.53 19.17
CA LYS A 442 -14.17 6.19 18.86
C LYS A 442 -13.43 7.27 18.07
N VAL A 443 -14.11 7.94 17.10
CA VAL A 443 -13.54 9.04 16.32
C VAL A 443 -13.26 10.25 17.24
N GLU A 444 -14.13 10.51 18.20
CA GLU A 444 -13.87 11.55 19.21
C GLU A 444 -12.61 11.25 20.01
N ALA A 445 -12.50 10.03 20.56
CA ALA A 445 -11.33 9.59 21.29
C ALA A 445 -10.05 9.62 20.42
N PHE A 446 -10.14 9.23 19.14
CA PHE A 446 -9.03 9.34 18.20
C PHE A 446 -8.58 10.80 18.04
N ILE A 447 -9.50 11.71 17.76
CA ILE A 447 -9.16 13.13 17.57
C ILE A 447 -8.52 13.68 18.84
N GLU A 448 -9.09 13.43 20.02
CA GLU A 448 -8.54 13.89 21.30
C GLU A 448 -7.13 13.36 21.59
N ASN A 449 -6.86 12.10 21.23
CA ASN A 449 -5.55 11.48 21.44
C ASN A 449 -4.46 12.03 20.52
N TYR A 450 -4.81 12.39 19.28
CA TYR A 450 -3.82 12.74 18.26
C TYR A 450 -3.74 14.24 17.96
N GLU A 451 -4.80 15.04 18.19
CA GLU A 451 -4.85 16.47 17.86
C GLU A 451 -3.78 17.28 18.61
N GLN A 452 -3.47 16.90 19.86
CA GLN A 452 -2.47 17.56 20.69
C GLN A 452 -1.06 16.97 20.53
N MET A 453 -0.91 15.94 19.69
CA MET A 453 0.39 15.31 19.49
C MET A 453 1.30 16.21 18.66
N PRO A 454 2.54 16.50 19.10
CA PRO A 454 3.49 17.26 18.28
C PRO A 454 3.72 16.60 16.92
N GLU A 455 3.80 17.39 15.85
CA GLU A 455 3.95 16.92 14.46
C GLU A 455 5.04 15.86 14.27
N GLN A 456 6.19 16.06 14.92
CA GLN A 456 7.30 15.10 14.86
C GLN A 456 6.96 13.75 15.50
N LYS A 457 6.22 13.77 16.62
CA LYS A 457 5.76 12.53 17.27
C LYS A 457 4.69 11.83 16.45
N LEU A 458 3.80 12.57 15.83
CA LEU A 458 2.74 12.04 14.98
C LEU A 458 3.33 11.33 13.75
N THR A 459 4.24 11.99 13.04
CA THR A 459 4.91 11.40 11.87
C THR A 459 5.80 10.22 12.26
N GLU A 460 6.48 10.28 13.42
CA GLU A 460 7.25 9.16 13.96
C GLU A 460 6.35 7.98 14.32
N HIS A 461 5.22 8.21 15.00
CA HIS A 461 4.23 7.18 15.33
C HIS A 461 3.76 6.45 14.07
N ARG A 462 3.34 7.19 13.05
CA ARG A 462 2.90 6.64 11.75
C ARG A 462 4.01 5.87 11.06
N TYR A 463 5.23 6.39 11.05
CA TYR A 463 6.39 5.68 10.50
C TYR A 463 6.63 4.35 11.21
N GLN A 464 6.68 4.34 12.53
CA GLN A 464 6.93 3.13 13.32
C GLN A 464 5.83 2.09 13.17
N ARG A 465 4.59 2.53 12.93
CA ARG A 465 3.48 1.64 12.64
C ARG A 465 3.77 0.78 11.40
N PHE A 466 4.13 1.40 10.27
CA PHE A 466 4.46 0.67 9.04
C PHE A 466 5.84 0.00 9.10
N ARG A 467 6.78 0.56 9.86
CA ARG A 467 8.13 0.01 10.01
C ARG A 467 8.14 -1.38 10.66
N LYS A 468 7.18 -1.67 11.51
CA LYS A 468 7.01 -2.96 12.21
C LYS A 468 6.39 -4.06 11.34
N MET A 469 5.78 -3.72 10.22
CA MET A 469 5.12 -4.66 9.30
C MET A 469 6.17 -5.25 8.27
#